data_02e3544ab92b736ac67a8ad3c7fa6f0a
#
_entry.id   02e3544ab92b736ac67a8ad3c7fa6f0a
#
_cell.length_a   1.000
_cell.length_b   1.000
_cell.length_c   1.000
_cell.angle_alpha   90.00
_cell.angle_beta   90.00
_cell.angle_gamma   90.00
#
_symmetry.space_group_name_H-M   'P 1'
#
loop_
_entity.id
_entity.type
_entity.pdbx_description
1 polymer ?
#
loop_
_entity_poly.entity_id
_entity_poly.type
_entity_poly.pdbx_seq_one_letter_code
_entity_poly.pdbx_strand_id
1 'polypeptide(L)'
;MNRSKIRELAFELLYSLEIQKVESIEEQIKIFLETNEITDKKAEEYFTDVVYGIQTNSEKIQETISSNLASNWKIERISKISLVLLKLSTYELIYKKIPYKVVIN
;
A
#
# COMPACT_ATOMS: atom_id res chain seq x y z
N MET A 1 -12.20 -0.82 -14.55
CA MET A 1 -10.75 -0.65 -14.28
C MET A 1 -10.15 -2.00 -13.94
N ASN A 2 -9.05 -2.38 -14.55
CA ASN A 2 -8.46 -3.69 -14.30
C ASN A 2 -7.61 -3.70 -13.02
N ARG A 3 -7.30 -4.92 -12.56
CA ARG A 3 -6.59 -5.14 -11.29
C ARG A 3 -5.20 -4.51 -11.26
N SER A 4 -4.45 -4.62 -12.36
CA SER A 4 -3.10 -4.03 -12.43
C SER A 4 -3.14 -2.52 -12.27
N LYS A 5 -4.11 -1.88 -12.90
CA LYS A 5 -4.26 -0.43 -12.81
C LYS A 5 -4.67 0.00 -11.40
N ILE A 6 -5.57 -0.75 -10.78
CA ILE A 6 -5.99 -0.46 -9.40
C ILE A 6 -4.80 -0.57 -8.45
N ARG A 7 -3.98 -1.61 -8.58
CA ARG A 7 -2.80 -1.78 -7.73
C ARG A 7 -1.77 -0.69 -7.96
N GLU A 8 -1.56 -0.29 -9.21
CA GLU A 8 -0.66 0.80 -9.55
C GLU A 8 -1.10 2.10 -8.87
N LEU A 9 -2.38 2.41 -8.96
CA LEU A 9 -2.93 3.62 -8.33
C LEU A 9 -2.88 3.54 -6.80
N ALA A 10 -3.14 2.36 -6.23
CA ALA A 10 -3.02 2.16 -4.79
C ALA A 10 -1.58 2.42 -4.33
N PHE A 11 -0.61 1.95 -5.08
CA PHE A 11 0.80 2.22 -4.79
C PHE A 11 1.10 3.72 -4.83
N GLU A 12 0.63 4.42 -5.85
CA GLU A 12 0.82 5.87 -5.97
C GLU A 12 0.24 6.62 -4.76
N LEU A 13 -0.96 6.23 -4.35
CA LEU A 13 -1.61 6.84 -3.19
C LEU A 13 -0.82 6.58 -1.91
N LEU A 14 -0.42 5.33 -1.68
CA LEU A 14 0.37 4.95 -0.51
C LEU A 14 1.71 5.66 -0.47
N TYR A 15 2.37 5.78 -1.62
CA TYR A 15 3.65 6.49 -1.71
C TYR A 15 3.47 7.96 -1.36
N SER A 16 2.43 8.59 -1.89
CA SER A 16 2.10 9.97 -1.57
C SER A 16 1.91 10.17 -0.06
N LEU A 17 1.20 9.26 0.59
CA LEU A 17 0.97 9.32 2.03
C LEU A 17 2.25 9.08 2.84
N GLU A 18 3.20 8.33 2.29
CA GLU A 18 4.48 8.08 2.96
C GLU A 18 5.39 9.31 2.94
N ILE A 19 5.38 10.09 1.86
CA ILE A 19 6.28 11.24 1.71
C ILE A 19 5.67 12.56 2.18
N GLN A 20 4.37 12.62 2.39
CA GLN A 20 3.67 13.82 2.82
C GLN A 20 2.93 13.58 4.12
N LYS A 21 3.06 14.52 5.05
CA LYS A 21 2.21 14.51 6.24
C LYS A 21 0.86 15.09 5.85
N VAL A 22 -0.20 14.34 6.10
CA VAL A 22 -1.56 14.78 5.79
C VAL A 22 -2.35 14.86 7.08
N GLU A 23 -3.25 15.82 7.17
CA GLU A 23 -4.10 16.00 8.33
C GLU A 23 -5.24 15.00 8.35
N SER A 24 -5.75 14.65 7.18
CA SER A 24 -6.87 13.73 7.05
C SER A 24 -6.62 12.75 5.91
N ILE A 25 -6.49 11.48 6.25
CA ILE A 25 -6.33 10.40 5.27
C ILE A 25 -7.59 10.29 4.42
N GLU A 26 -8.76 10.40 5.04
CA GLU A 26 -10.03 10.35 4.33
C GLU A 26 -10.11 11.40 3.24
N GLU A 27 -9.71 12.63 3.56
CA GLU A 27 -9.71 13.72 2.59
C GLU A 27 -8.71 13.48 1.47
N GLN A 28 -7.53 12.93 1.79
CA GLN A 28 -6.53 12.63 0.77
C GLN A 28 -7.01 11.54 -0.19
N ILE A 29 -7.70 10.54 0.30
CA ILE A 29 -8.30 9.52 -0.56
C ILE A 29 -9.32 10.17 -1.50
N LYS A 30 -10.16 11.04 -0.97
CA LYS A 30 -11.16 11.74 -1.76
C LYS A 30 -10.52 12.59 -2.86
N ILE A 31 -9.49 13.35 -2.51
CA ILE A 31 -8.75 14.18 -3.47
C ILE A 31 -8.12 13.30 -4.55
N PHE A 32 -7.53 12.17 -4.15
CA PHE A 32 -6.91 11.24 -5.10
C PHE A 32 -7.91 10.70 -6.10
N LEU A 33 -9.10 10.32 -5.61
CA LEU A 33 -10.18 9.83 -6.47
C LEU A 33 -10.64 10.90 -7.48
N GLU A 34 -10.80 12.11 -7.01
CA GLU A 34 -11.22 13.23 -7.85
C GLU A 34 -10.15 13.58 -8.89
N THR A 35 -8.89 13.67 -8.45
CA THR A 35 -7.77 14.06 -9.33
C THR A 35 -7.57 13.04 -10.45
N ASN A 36 -7.76 11.77 -10.16
CA ASN A 36 -7.56 10.69 -11.13
C ASN A 36 -8.86 10.28 -11.82
N GLU A 37 -9.93 11.02 -11.57
CA GLU A 37 -11.25 10.77 -12.18
C GLU A 37 -11.72 9.34 -11.98
N ILE A 38 -11.50 8.79 -10.76
CA ILE A 38 -11.88 7.43 -10.42
C ILE A 38 -13.31 7.42 -9.89
N THR A 39 -14.20 6.74 -10.61
CA THR A 39 -15.61 6.59 -10.22
C THR A 39 -15.99 5.16 -9.89
N ASP A 40 -15.06 4.22 -10.07
CA ASP A 40 -15.26 2.79 -9.80
C ASP A 40 -15.32 2.56 -8.30
N LYS A 41 -16.46 2.11 -7.79
CA LYS A 41 -16.64 1.87 -6.36
C LYS A 41 -15.76 0.76 -5.82
N LYS A 42 -15.49 -0.26 -6.62
CA LYS A 42 -14.60 -1.35 -6.20
C LYS A 42 -13.18 -0.85 -6.02
N ALA A 43 -12.73 0.04 -6.89
CA ALA A 43 -11.42 0.67 -6.77
C ALA A 43 -11.35 1.52 -5.50
N GLU A 44 -12.39 2.32 -5.25
CA GLU A 44 -12.46 3.15 -4.04
C GLU A 44 -12.40 2.29 -2.78
N GLU A 45 -13.16 1.21 -2.72
CA GLU A 45 -13.15 0.29 -1.59
C GLU A 45 -11.77 -0.33 -1.39
N TYR A 46 -11.10 -0.69 -2.47
CA TYR A 46 -9.76 -1.26 -2.40
C TYR A 46 -8.74 -0.24 -1.87
N PHE A 47 -8.78 1.00 -2.35
CA PHE A 47 -7.88 2.05 -1.87
C PHE A 47 -8.09 2.30 -0.37
N THR A 48 -9.34 2.40 0.05
CA THR A 48 -9.69 2.61 1.46
C THR A 48 -9.19 1.44 2.31
N ASP A 49 -9.43 0.22 1.84
CA ASP A 49 -9.01 -0.99 2.53
C ASP A 49 -7.49 -1.03 2.72
N VAL A 50 -6.72 -0.83 1.65
CA VAL A 50 -5.26 -0.95 1.77
C VAL A 50 -4.65 0.19 2.59
N VAL A 51 -5.15 1.41 2.45
CA VAL A 51 -4.62 2.55 3.21
C VAL A 51 -4.85 2.35 4.71
N TYR A 52 -6.08 2.10 5.10
CA TYR A 52 -6.40 1.91 6.53
C TYR A 52 -5.88 0.60 7.06
N GLY A 53 -5.90 -0.45 6.26
CA GLY A 53 -5.39 -1.76 6.67
C GLY A 53 -3.89 -1.73 6.94
N ILE A 54 -3.12 -1.10 6.08
CA ILE A 54 -1.67 -0.97 6.27
C ILE A 54 -1.39 -0.12 7.49
N GLN A 55 -2.12 0.96 7.69
CA GLN A 55 -1.94 1.84 8.83
C GLN A 55 -2.28 1.15 10.15
N THR A 56 -3.41 0.47 10.19
CA THR A 56 -3.86 -0.26 11.38
C THR A 56 -2.90 -1.38 11.76
N ASN A 57 -2.33 -2.05 10.78
CA ASN A 57 -1.44 -3.20 10.98
C ASN A 57 0.03 -2.86 10.77
N SER A 58 0.38 -1.60 10.88
CA SER A 58 1.70 -1.06 10.58
C SER A 58 2.83 -1.78 11.33
N GLU A 59 2.68 -2.02 12.64
CA GLU A 59 3.69 -2.71 13.43
C GLU A 59 3.93 -4.14 12.95
N LYS A 60 2.85 -4.88 12.71
CA LYS A 60 2.93 -6.26 12.25
C LYS A 60 3.54 -6.35 10.86
N ILE A 61 3.16 -5.43 9.99
CA ILE A 61 3.69 -5.40 8.63
C ILE A 61 5.18 -5.08 8.63
N GLN A 62 5.60 -4.08 9.41
CA GLN A 62 7.01 -3.72 9.51
C GLN A 62 7.84 -4.84 10.13
N GLU A 63 7.32 -5.49 11.16
CA GLU A 63 7.97 -6.63 11.79
C GLU A 63 8.15 -7.77 10.79
N THR A 64 7.12 -8.05 10.00
CA THR A 64 7.17 -9.10 8.98
C THR A 64 8.23 -8.79 7.92
N ILE A 65 8.27 -7.54 7.45
CA ILE A 65 9.27 -7.11 6.49
C ILE A 65 10.68 -7.24 7.08
N SER A 66 10.91 -6.71 8.27
CA SER A 66 12.22 -6.74 8.92
C SER A 66 12.72 -8.15 9.14
N SER A 67 11.86 -9.05 9.58
CA SER A 67 12.26 -10.44 9.87
C SER A 67 12.56 -11.25 8.62
N ASN A 68 12.16 -10.77 7.45
CA ASN A 68 12.41 -11.47 6.19
C ASN A 68 13.50 -10.81 5.33
N LEU A 69 14.11 -9.74 5.82
CA LEU A 69 15.25 -9.13 5.14
C LEU A 69 16.53 -9.92 5.37
N ALA A 70 17.44 -9.86 4.41
CA ALA A 70 18.76 -10.45 4.59
C ALA A 70 19.46 -9.80 5.79
N SER A 71 20.33 -10.54 6.46
CA SER A 71 20.98 -10.11 7.71
C SER A 71 21.77 -8.80 7.60
N ASN A 72 22.23 -8.46 6.40
CA ASN A 72 22.97 -7.23 6.15
C ASN A 72 22.09 -6.07 5.69
N TRP A 73 20.77 -6.26 5.63
CA TRP A 73 19.81 -5.22 5.25
C TRP A 73 19.03 -4.75 6.47
N LYS A 74 18.81 -3.47 6.55
CA LYS A 74 17.96 -2.87 7.59
C LYS A 74 16.83 -2.10 6.92
N ILE A 75 15.68 -2.12 7.55
CA ILE A 75 14.48 -1.46 7.01
C ILE A 75 14.73 0.04 6.80
N GLU A 76 15.55 0.68 7.63
CA GLU A 76 15.88 2.09 7.53
C GLU A 76 16.69 2.44 6.27
N ARG A 77 17.31 1.43 5.66
CA ARG A 77 18.11 1.62 4.45
C ARG A 77 17.36 1.35 3.16
N ILE A 78 16.13 0.89 3.27
CA ILE A 78 15.28 0.61 2.11
C ILE A 78 14.71 1.93 1.60
N SER A 79 14.72 2.12 0.28
CA SER A 79 14.12 3.32 -0.31
C SER A 79 12.62 3.38 0.00
N LYS A 80 12.05 4.58 0.03
CA LYS A 80 10.62 4.74 0.31
C LYS A 80 9.76 4.02 -0.73
N ILE A 81 10.16 4.03 -2.00
CA ILE A 81 9.45 3.33 -3.05
C ILE A 81 9.41 1.82 -2.75
N SER A 82 10.56 1.23 -2.46
CA SER A 82 10.65 -0.20 -2.15
C SER A 82 9.88 -0.54 -0.88
N LEU A 83 9.96 0.31 0.13
CA LEU A 83 9.24 0.09 1.38
C LEU A 83 7.73 0.08 1.17
N VAL A 84 7.20 1.00 0.39
CA VAL A 84 5.77 1.05 0.10
C VAL A 84 5.32 -0.18 -0.68
N LEU A 85 6.13 -0.62 -1.66
CA LEU A 85 5.85 -1.86 -2.39
C LEU A 85 5.82 -3.07 -1.46
N LEU A 86 6.77 -3.14 -0.53
CA LEU A 86 6.82 -4.24 0.44
C LEU A 86 5.63 -4.20 1.39
N LYS A 87 5.22 -3.02 1.83
CA LYS A 87 4.05 -2.87 2.71
C LYS A 87 2.78 -3.33 2.01
N LEU A 88 2.58 -2.90 0.76
CA LEU A 88 1.40 -3.28 -0.01
C LEU A 88 1.38 -4.78 -0.26
N SER A 89 2.51 -5.35 -0.71
CA SER A 89 2.61 -6.78 -0.98
C SER A 89 2.40 -7.62 0.27
N THR A 90 2.98 -7.21 1.39
CA THR A 90 2.82 -7.91 2.68
C THR A 90 1.37 -7.88 3.12
N TYR A 91 0.72 -6.72 3.01
CA TYR A 91 -0.68 -6.60 3.35
C TYR A 91 -1.55 -7.53 2.52
N GLU A 92 -1.32 -7.56 1.21
CA GLU A 92 -2.08 -8.43 0.32
C GLU A 92 -1.88 -9.90 0.64
N LEU A 93 -0.64 -10.32 0.91
CA LEU A 93 -0.35 -11.72 1.23
C LEU A 93 -0.96 -12.17 2.55
N ILE A 94 -0.84 -11.37 3.59
CA ILE A 94 -1.26 -11.75 4.94
C ILE A 94 -2.75 -11.52 5.17
N TYR A 95 -3.23 -10.34 4.82
CA TYR A 95 -4.57 -9.92 5.21
C TYR A 95 -5.62 -10.14 4.12
N LYS A 96 -5.20 -10.11 2.85
CA LYS A 96 -6.11 -10.36 1.74
C LYS A 96 -5.98 -11.76 1.17
N LYS A 97 -4.99 -12.51 1.62
CA LYS A 97 -4.72 -13.90 1.20
C LYS A 97 -4.64 -14.05 -0.32
N ILE A 98 -4.06 -13.06 -0.97
CA ILE A 98 -3.87 -13.10 -2.41
C ILE A 98 -2.72 -14.06 -2.72
N PRO A 99 -2.87 -14.96 -3.72
CA PRO A 99 -1.79 -15.90 -4.05
C PRO A 99 -0.47 -15.20 -4.35
N TYR A 100 0.61 -15.78 -3.87
CA TYR A 100 1.96 -15.23 -4.03
C TYR A 100 2.27 -14.85 -5.49
N LYS A 101 1.92 -15.73 -6.42
CA LYS A 101 2.17 -15.47 -7.84
C LYS A 101 1.47 -14.21 -8.37
N VAL A 102 0.31 -13.89 -7.79
CA VAL A 102 -0.45 -12.71 -8.20
C VAL A 102 0.19 -11.45 -7.62
N VAL A 103 0.66 -11.52 -6.37
CA VAL A 103 1.25 -10.38 -5.69
C VAL A 103 2.56 -9.94 -6.34
N ILE A 104 3.43 -10.88 -6.69
CA ILE A 104 4.75 -10.56 -7.23
C ILE A 104 4.74 -10.25 -8.72
N ASN A 105 3.67 -10.56 -9.40
CA ASN A 105 3.52 -10.22 -10.81
C ASN A 105 2.88 -8.85 -10.96
#